data_60b51326ca0313972299a2005a53e9aa
#
_entry.id   60b51326ca0313972299a2005a53e9aa
#
_cell.length_a   1.000
_cell.length_b   1.000
_cell.length_c   1.000
_cell.angle_alpha   90.00
_cell.angle_beta   90.00
_cell.angle_gamma   90.00
#
_symmetry.space_group_name_H-M   'P 1'
#
loop_
_entity.id
_entity.type
_entity.pdbx_description
1 polymer ?
#
loop_
_entity_poly.entity_id
_entity_poly.type
_entity_poly.pdbx_seq_one_letter_code
_entity_poly.pdbx_strand_id
1 'polypeptide(L)'
;MLEAIFGNLMAEKVLFYLLAYGEGYPRGMADNFDVPVTRVQQQLKRFENGGIVVSRLLGRVRIYTFNPRYPFLEELKALLTKSFAFVPEKEKAEYYMRRTRPRRSGKPI
;
A
#
# COMPACT_ATOMS: atom_id res chain seq x y z
N MET A 1 -12.37 -9.04 0.31
CA MET A 1 -13.37 -8.04 -0.12
C MET A 1 -13.25 -7.72 -1.61
N LEU A 2 -12.10 -7.25 -2.05
CA LEU A 2 -11.90 -6.90 -3.46
C LEU A 2 -10.99 -7.87 -4.21
N GLU A 3 -10.72 -9.03 -3.64
CA GLU A 3 -9.80 -9.97 -4.26
C GLU A 3 -10.32 -10.49 -5.59
N ALA A 4 -11.64 -10.52 -5.77
CA ALA A 4 -12.21 -10.94 -7.05
C ALA A 4 -11.91 -9.92 -8.16
N ILE A 5 -11.75 -8.65 -7.80
CA ILE A 5 -11.42 -7.60 -8.78
C ILE A 5 -9.92 -7.55 -9.01
N PHE A 6 -9.13 -7.60 -7.95
CA PHE A 6 -7.68 -7.38 -8.03
C PHE A 6 -6.90 -8.68 -8.20
N GLY A 7 -7.54 -9.81 -8.08
CA GLY A 7 -6.92 -11.11 -8.33
C GLY A 7 -6.55 -11.90 -7.10
N ASN A 8 -6.26 -11.23 -5.98
CA ASN A 8 -5.92 -11.93 -4.74
C ASN A 8 -5.96 -10.96 -3.59
N LEU A 9 -5.90 -11.51 -2.37
CA LEU A 9 -5.98 -10.72 -1.16
C LEU A 9 -4.75 -9.83 -0.95
N MET A 10 -3.58 -10.30 -1.35
CA MET A 10 -2.35 -9.51 -1.18
C MET A 10 -2.40 -8.25 -2.04
N ALA A 11 -2.97 -8.34 -3.24
CA ALA A 11 -3.15 -7.18 -4.11
C ALA A 11 -4.01 -6.11 -3.43
N GLU A 12 -5.10 -6.53 -2.81
CA GLU A 12 -5.98 -5.62 -2.07
C GLU A 12 -5.22 -4.95 -0.93
N LYS A 13 -4.45 -5.72 -0.16
CA LYS A 13 -3.71 -5.19 0.98
C LYS A 13 -2.65 -4.18 0.55
N VAL A 14 -1.94 -4.46 -0.53
CA VAL A 14 -0.93 -3.55 -1.06
C VAL A 14 -1.56 -2.22 -1.47
N LEU A 15 -2.70 -2.26 -2.15
CA LEU A 15 -3.37 -1.05 -2.59
C LEU A 15 -3.91 -0.24 -1.41
N PHE A 16 -4.48 -0.90 -0.40
CA PHE A 16 -4.92 -0.22 0.81
C PHE A 16 -3.74 0.41 1.55
N TYR A 17 -2.60 -0.27 1.57
CA TYR A 17 -1.41 0.28 2.21
C TYR A 17 -0.99 1.59 1.54
N LEU A 18 -0.92 1.59 0.21
CA LEU A 18 -0.55 2.80 -0.52
C LEU A 18 -1.58 3.91 -0.36
N LEU A 19 -2.84 3.55 -0.27
CA LEU A 19 -3.89 4.55 -0.01
C LEU A 19 -3.71 5.17 1.38
N ALA A 20 -3.44 4.36 2.38
CA ALA A 20 -3.37 4.81 3.76
C ALA A 20 -2.10 5.61 4.05
N TYR A 21 -0.97 5.18 3.52
CA TYR A 21 0.33 5.77 3.87
C TYR A 21 0.92 6.63 2.76
N GLY A 22 0.40 6.55 1.55
CA GLY A 22 0.86 7.34 0.42
C GLY A 22 2.03 6.75 -0.32
N GLU A 23 2.88 6.00 0.35
CA GLU A 23 4.03 5.35 -0.27
C GLU A 23 4.44 4.14 0.56
N GLY A 24 5.27 3.28 -0.02
CA GLY A 24 5.76 2.14 0.70
C GLY A 24 6.91 1.46 -0.05
N TYR A 25 7.66 0.63 0.66
CA TYR A 25 8.70 -0.18 0.06
C TYR A 25 8.45 -1.64 0.44
N PRO A 26 8.94 -2.59 -0.39
CA PRO A 26 8.51 -3.98 -0.25
C PRO A 26 8.75 -4.58 1.14
N ARG A 27 9.94 -4.38 1.71
CA ARG A 27 10.25 -4.96 3.01
C ARG A 27 9.37 -4.38 4.11
N GLY A 28 9.18 -3.05 4.11
CA GLY A 28 8.33 -2.42 5.11
C GLY A 28 6.89 -2.88 5.02
N MET A 29 6.39 -3.03 3.80
CA MET A 29 5.02 -3.53 3.60
C MET A 29 4.91 -4.99 4.04
N ALA A 30 5.90 -5.82 3.69
CA ALA A 30 5.91 -7.22 4.08
C ALA A 30 5.93 -7.37 5.60
N ASP A 31 6.74 -6.57 6.27
CA ASP A 31 6.80 -6.59 7.73
C ASP A 31 5.47 -6.16 8.33
N ASN A 32 4.85 -5.14 7.74
CA ASN A 32 3.55 -4.65 8.22
C ASN A 32 2.47 -5.73 8.16
N PHE A 33 2.47 -6.54 7.09
CA PHE A 33 1.48 -7.59 6.91
C PHE A 33 1.92 -8.94 7.44
N ASP A 34 3.17 -9.05 7.90
CA ASP A 34 3.75 -10.31 8.38
C ASP A 34 3.68 -11.40 7.31
N VAL A 35 4.20 -11.07 6.13
CA VAL A 35 4.24 -11.98 4.99
C VAL A 35 5.63 -11.96 4.36
N PRO A 36 5.99 -12.97 3.57
CA PRO A 36 7.25 -12.94 2.83
C PRO A 36 7.28 -11.76 1.86
N VAL A 37 8.45 -11.14 1.74
CA VAL A 37 8.61 -9.94 0.91
C VAL A 37 8.29 -10.24 -0.56
N THR A 38 8.53 -11.47 -1.02
CA THR A 38 8.26 -11.82 -2.41
C THR A 38 6.80 -11.68 -2.78
N ARG A 39 5.90 -11.92 -1.83
CA ARG A 39 4.47 -11.79 -2.09
C ARG A 39 4.08 -10.34 -2.35
N VAL A 40 4.69 -9.42 -1.62
CA VAL A 40 4.47 -7.99 -1.84
C VAL A 40 5.10 -7.55 -3.16
N GLN A 41 6.34 -7.99 -3.42
CA GLN A 41 7.06 -7.63 -4.64
C GLN A 41 6.30 -8.06 -5.89
N GLN A 42 5.70 -9.24 -5.87
CA GLN A 42 4.92 -9.73 -7.01
C GLN A 42 3.76 -8.80 -7.34
N GLN A 43 3.07 -8.31 -6.32
CA GLN A 43 1.94 -7.41 -6.56
C GLN A 43 2.40 -6.04 -7.02
N LEU A 44 3.44 -5.50 -6.39
CA LEU A 44 3.97 -4.21 -6.80
C LEU A 44 4.47 -4.24 -8.24
N LYS A 45 5.16 -5.32 -8.63
CA LYS A 45 5.63 -5.44 -10.00
C LYS A 45 4.46 -5.50 -10.99
N ARG A 46 3.43 -6.25 -10.65
CA ARG A 46 2.25 -6.34 -11.50
C ARG A 46 1.58 -4.98 -11.67
N PHE A 47 1.44 -4.25 -10.57
CA PHE A 47 0.84 -2.92 -10.62
C PHE A 47 1.73 -1.91 -11.36
N GLU A 48 3.04 -2.03 -11.22
CA GLU A 48 3.96 -1.16 -11.93
C GLU A 48 3.89 -1.44 -13.43
N ASN A 49 3.87 -2.71 -13.82
CA ASN A 49 3.75 -3.09 -15.22
C ASN A 49 2.44 -2.58 -15.82
N GLY A 50 1.38 -2.51 -15.02
CA GLY A 50 0.09 -2.00 -15.47
C GLY A 50 -0.05 -0.50 -15.38
N GLY A 51 0.98 0.20 -14.93
CA GLY A 51 0.96 1.66 -14.85
C GLY A 51 0.21 2.22 -13.66
N ILE A 52 -0.20 1.38 -12.73
CA ILE A 52 -0.96 1.82 -11.54
C ILE A 52 -0.04 2.48 -10.52
N VAL A 53 1.16 1.95 -10.36
CA VAL A 53 2.15 2.50 -9.44
C VAL A 53 3.43 2.81 -10.19
N VAL A 54 4.22 3.72 -9.62
CA VAL A 54 5.56 4.03 -10.07
C VAL A 54 6.51 3.90 -8.89
N SER A 55 7.80 3.77 -9.18
CA SER A 55 8.79 3.62 -8.11
C SER A 55 9.99 4.50 -8.38
N ARG A 56 10.70 4.82 -7.30
CA ARG A 56 11.97 5.54 -7.37
C ARG A 56 12.92 4.96 -6.34
N LEU A 57 14.20 5.06 -6.62
CA LEU A 57 15.21 4.64 -5.66
C LEU A 57 15.47 5.76 -4.66
N LEU A 58 15.50 5.40 -3.39
CA LEU A 58 15.90 6.29 -2.32
C LEU A 58 16.98 5.54 -1.55
N GLY A 59 18.25 5.85 -1.85
CA GLY A 59 19.33 5.04 -1.36
C GLY A 59 19.26 3.65 -1.98
N ARG A 60 19.18 2.63 -1.15
CA ARG A 60 19.06 1.23 -1.61
C ARG A 60 17.64 0.74 -1.62
N VAL A 61 16.69 1.60 -1.31
CA VAL A 61 15.30 1.22 -1.13
C VAL A 61 14.49 1.76 -2.30
N ARG A 62 13.63 0.93 -2.87
CA ARG A 62 12.73 1.35 -3.94
C ARG A 62 11.38 1.69 -3.32
N ILE A 63 11.00 2.94 -3.47
CA ILE A 63 9.76 3.48 -2.90
C ILE A 63 8.69 3.48 -3.99
N TYR A 64 7.53 2.93 -3.67
CA TYR A 64 6.40 2.85 -4.59
C TYR A 64 5.31 3.81 -4.17
N THR A 65 4.71 4.47 -5.16
CA THR A 65 3.55 5.35 -4.96
C THR A 65 2.56 5.09 -6.08
N PHE A 66 1.32 5.54 -5.90
CA PHE A 66 0.39 5.55 -7.03
C PHE A 66 0.96 6.43 -8.14
N ASN A 67 0.71 6.03 -9.38
CA ASN A 67 1.14 6.79 -10.54
C ASN A 67 0.14 7.92 -10.79
N PRO A 68 0.55 9.20 -10.63
CA PRO A 68 -0.39 10.31 -10.81
C PRO A 68 -0.91 10.43 -12.24
N ARG A 69 -0.27 9.74 -13.19
CA ARG A 69 -0.70 9.76 -14.60
C ARG A 69 -1.55 8.55 -14.98
N TYR A 70 -1.84 7.65 -14.03
CA TYR A 70 -2.69 6.52 -14.34
C TYR A 70 -4.10 7.05 -14.64
N PRO A 71 -4.65 6.75 -15.83
CA PRO A 71 -5.91 7.40 -16.27
C PRO A 71 -7.10 7.12 -15.36
N PHE A 72 -7.08 6.02 -14.63
CA PHE A 72 -8.19 5.62 -13.76
C PHE A 72 -7.86 5.78 -12.28
N LEU A 73 -6.87 6.61 -11.97
CA LEU A 73 -6.40 6.71 -10.60
C LEU A 73 -7.48 7.22 -9.65
N GLU A 74 -8.25 8.24 -10.06
CA GLU A 74 -9.28 8.78 -9.20
C GLU A 74 -10.38 7.76 -8.93
N GLU A 75 -10.78 7.04 -9.96
CA GLU A 75 -11.78 5.99 -9.82
C GLU A 75 -11.27 4.85 -8.93
N LEU A 76 -10.01 4.46 -9.10
CA LEU A 76 -9.41 3.44 -8.26
C LEU A 76 -9.37 3.90 -6.80
N LYS A 77 -8.92 5.12 -6.56
CA LYS A 77 -8.88 5.64 -5.19
C LYS A 77 -10.27 5.75 -4.58
N ALA A 78 -11.26 6.14 -5.37
CA ALA A 78 -12.63 6.20 -4.89
C ALA A 78 -13.14 4.82 -4.49
N LEU A 79 -12.86 3.80 -5.31
CA LEU A 79 -13.22 2.43 -5.00
C LEU A 79 -12.54 1.98 -3.71
N LEU A 80 -11.23 2.22 -3.60
CA LEU A 80 -10.47 1.82 -2.42
C LEU A 80 -10.96 2.54 -1.17
N THR A 81 -11.23 3.83 -1.28
CA THR A 81 -11.70 4.63 -0.14
C THR A 81 -13.05 4.11 0.36
N LYS A 82 -13.95 3.85 -0.56
CA LYS A 82 -15.25 3.31 -0.19
C LYS A 82 -15.11 1.93 0.44
N SER A 83 -14.28 1.09 -0.16
CA SER A 83 -14.06 -0.27 0.34
C SER A 83 -13.39 -0.27 1.69
N PHE A 84 -12.49 0.68 1.92
CA PHE A 84 -11.76 0.77 3.18
C PHE A 84 -12.71 0.99 4.36
N ALA A 85 -13.83 1.67 4.12
CA ALA A 85 -14.83 1.88 5.17
C ALA A 85 -15.41 0.56 5.69
N PHE A 86 -15.36 -0.50 4.89
CA PHE A 86 -15.86 -1.81 5.27
C PHE A 86 -14.81 -2.71 5.91
N VAL A 87 -13.55 -2.27 5.97
CA VAL A 87 -12.50 -3.04 6.63
C VAL A 87 -12.77 -3.01 8.13
N PRO A 88 -12.69 -4.16 8.82
CA PRO A 88 -12.91 -4.19 10.27
C PRO A 88 -11.97 -3.25 11.00
N GLU A 89 -12.46 -2.61 12.05
CA GLU A 89 -11.67 -1.63 12.80
C GLU A 89 -10.38 -2.22 13.35
N LYS A 90 -10.43 -3.46 13.80
CA LYS A 90 -9.25 -4.14 14.30
C LYS A 90 -8.18 -4.26 13.21
N GLU A 91 -8.60 -4.59 12.02
CA GLU A 91 -7.69 -4.75 10.88
C GLU A 91 -7.14 -3.40 10.42
N LYS A 92 -7.98 -2.36 10.42
CA LYS A 92 -7.51 -1.00 10.12
C LYS A 92 -6.41 -0.59 11.09
N ALA A 93 -6.63 -0.82 12.39
CA ALA A 93 -5.66 -0.44 13.40
C ALA A 93 -4.36 -1.22 13.25
N GLU A 94 -4.48 -2.50 12.91
CA GLU A 94 -3.31 -3.37 12.81
C GLU A 94 -2.44 -3.03 11.61
N TYR A 95 -3.03 -2.75 10.45
CA TYR A 95 -2.28 -2.66 9.21
C TYR A 95 -2.18 -1.26 8.64
N TYR A 96 -3.17 -0.40 8.86
CA TYR A 96 -3.30 0.82 8.08
C TYR A 96 -3.27 2.10 8.91
N MET A 97 -3.15 1.99 10.22
CA MET A 97 -3.15 3.14 11.10
C MET A 97 -1.92 3.20 11.99
N ARG A 98 -0.91 2.39 11.66
CA ARG A 98 0.34 2.40 12.41
C ARG A 98 1.16 3.62 12.03
N ARG A 99 2.00 4.05 12.96
CA ARG A 99 2.99 5.05 12.62
C ARG A 99 4.07 4.40 11.80
N THR A 100 4.41 5.02 10.69
CA THR A 100 5.42 4.48 9.80
C THR A 100 6.81 5.00 10.10
N ARG A 101 6.95 5.93 11.07
CA ARG A 101 8.24 6.48 11.47
C ARG A 101 8.19 6.82 12.94
N PRO A 102 9.37 6.98 13.58
CA PRO A 102 9.40 7.35 15.01
C PRO A 102 8.77 8.71 15.22
N ARG A 103 8.27 8.86 16.36
CA ARG A 103 7.74 10.10 16.75
C ARG A 103 8.74 11.11 16.84
N ARG A 104 8.78 11.89 16.67
CA ARG A 104 9.71 12.67 16.71
C ARG A 104 9.90 13.18 17.78
N SER A 105 9.86 12.51 18.07
CA SER A 105 10.00 12.52 18.79
C SER A 105 10.15 13.06 19.17
N GLY A 106 9.95 13.19 19.44
CA GLY A 106 10.00 13.51 19.88
C GLY A 106 9.82 14.33 19.69
N LYS A 107 9.77 14.59 19.37
CA LYS A 107 9.61 15.22 19.38
C LYS A 107 8.97 15.50 19.79
N PRO A 108 8.87 15.66 20.28
CA PRO A 108 8.43 15.67 20.84
C PRO A 108 7.91 15.69 21.03
N ILE A 109 7.72 15.55 20.89
CA ILE A 109 7.35 15.38 21.22
C ILE A 109 7.18 15.47 21.60
#